data_414a81fd4583c9a6dfd87e1ee6cad00c
#
_entry.id   414a81fd4583c9a6dfd87e1ee6cad00c
#
_cell.length_a   1.000
_cell.length_b   1.000
_cell.length_c   1.000
_cell.angle_alpha   90.00
_cell.angle_beta   90.00
_cell.angle_gamma   90.00
#
_symmetry.space_group_name_H-M   'P 1'
#
loop_
_entity.id
_entity.type
_entity.pdbx_description
1 polymer ?
#
loop_
_entity_poly.entity_id
_entity_poly.type
_entity_poly.pdbx_seq_one_letter_code
_entity_poly.pdbx_strand_id
1 'polypeptide(L)'
;GIVPKVVKAPLKETVEIVRFVDRANGYIFDKAVKPNEPTSRVTSSQIARVYEAYFDNTKNTVLMRYLKDSVVENIVALIKKPAVVSEASKSYSTLETKLLSNKISFLSLLPNSQKIFYITKEVTGADLSLYDFKTGQIKKVWSSKFSDWLPQVVSENIISLTTRSSGKYPGNSYILDIKNNSFRNIISNVNGLTTNISPDGKMILYSSYEGGSLKTLLMNIGTGQISDFAPTTLPEKCVWTKDSKTIYCGGPGSTPVATYPDDWYKGEVLFTDALWRADVATNTSKILMDRNKLTADFDITSPMINDTQS
;
A
#
# COMPACT_ATOMS: atom_id res chain seq x y z
N GLY A 1 1.17 -28.94 58.77
CA GLY A 1 1.07 -27.70 57.98
C GLY A 1 1.01 -28.04 56.50
N ILE A 2 -0.14 -27.76 55.82
CA ILE A 2 -0.31 -27.94 54.37
C ILE A 2 0.19 -26.64 53.72
N VAL A 3 1.32 -26.72 52.99
CA VAL A 3 1.84 -25.59 52.24
C VAL A 3 0.94 -25.41 51.02
N PRO A 4 0.33 -24.24 50.77
CA PRO A 4 -0.51 -24.03 49.61
C PRO A 4 0.36 -24.04 48.33
N LYS A 5 -0.03 -24.91 47.38
CA LYS A 5 0.60 -25.01 46.07
C LYS A 5 0.31 -23.72 45.29
N VAL A 6 1.33 -22.88 45.10
CA VAL A 6 1.20 -21.67 44.27
C VAL A 6 0.99 -22.12 42.82
N VAL A 7 -0.23 -22.01 42.34
CA VAL A 7 -0.57 -22.20 40.92
C VAL A 7 -0.02 -21.00 40.18
N LYS A 8 1.09 -21.18 39.46
CA LYS A 8 1.59 -20.16 38.52
C LYS A 8 0.52 -19.91 37.47
N ALA A 9 0.10 -18.65 37.35
CA ALA A 9 -0.77 -18.25 36.22
C ALA A 9 -0.13 -18.66 34.89
N PRO A 10 -0.90 -19.18 33.94
CA PRO A 10 -0.37 -19.58 32.64
C PRO A 10 0.31 -18.37 31.99
N LEU A 11 1.51 -18.57 31.48
CA LEU A 11 2.24 -17.57 30.68
C LEU A 11 1.34 -17.16 29.49
N LYS A 12 1.00 -15.88 29.42
CA LYS A 12 0.28 -15.35 28.24
C LYS A 12 1.24 -15.38 27.05
N GLU A 13 1.03 -16.32 26.15
CA GLU A 13 1.75 -16.37 24.88
C GLU A 13 1.23 -15.26 23.97
N THR A 14 2.12 -14.41 23.45
CA THR A 14 1.78 -13.40 22.48
C THR A 14 1.67 -14.08 21.12
N VAL A 15 0.51 -14.04 20.51
CA VAL A 15 0.25 -14.62 19.19
C VAL A 15 0.14 -13.47 18.18
N GLU A 16 0.92 -13.56 17.11
CA GLU A 16 0.83 -12.64 15.98
C GLU A 16 -0.46 -12.93 15.19
N ILE A 17 -1.26 -11.90 14.90
CA ILE A 17 -2.52 -12.02 14.17
C ILE A 17 -2.53 -11.13 12.94
N VAL A 18 -3.11 -11.62 11.86
CA VAL A 18 -3.49 -10.82 10.68
C VAL A 18 -4.97 -10.47 10.80
N ARG A 19 -5.29 -9.17 10.80
CA ARG A 19 -6.66 -8.65 10.71
C ARG A 19 -6.95 -8.25 9.28
N PHE A 20 -8.05 -8.72 8.72
CA PHE A 20 -8.43 -8.45 7.33
C PHE A 20 -9.94 -8.29 7.18
N VAL A 21 -10.35 -7.69 6.06
CA VAL A 21 -11.74 -7.55 5.64
C VAL A 21 -12.02 -8.55 4.52
N ASP A 22 -13.07 -9.34 4.65
CA ASP A 22 -13.55 -10.20 3.57
C ASP A 22 -14.22 -9.35 2.48
N ARG A 23 -13.77 -9.48 1.24
CA ARG A 23 -14.24 -8.64 0.13
C ARG A 23 -15.71 -8.86 -0.23
N ALA A 24 -16.21 -10.09 -0.08
CA ALA A 24 -17.56 -10.45 -0.49
C ALA A 24 -18.63 -9.89 0.45
N ASN A 25 -18.37 -9.95 1.76
CA ASN A 25 -19.37 -9.63 2.79
C ASN A 25 -18.95 -8.45 3.71
N GLY A 26 -17.67 -8.04 3.68
CA GLY A 26 -17.15 -6.92 4.47
C GLY A 26 -17.01 -7.20 5.97
N TYR A 27 -17.17 -8.45 6.39
CA TYR A 27 -16.84 -8.80 7.76
C TYR A 27 -15.35 -8.68 8.03
N ILE A 28 -15.02 -8.28 9.25
CA ILE A 28 -13.64 -8.25 9.73
C ILE A 28 -13.34 -9.58 10.42
N PHE A 29 -12.17 -10.13 10.11
CA PHE A 29 -11.67 -11.37 10.66
C PHE A 29 -10.26 -11.19 11.23
N ASP A 30 -9.95 -12.00 12.25
CA ASP A 30 -8.60 -12.21 12.77
C ASP A 30 -8.16 -13.65 12.49
N LYS A 31 -6.91 -13.82 12.05
CA LYS A 31 -6.27 -15.12 11.88
C LYS A 31 -4.88 -15.09 12.50
N ALA A 32 -4.58 -16.07 13.35
CA ALA A 32 -3.23 -16.24 13.88
C ALA A 32 -2.24 -16.65 12.78
N VAL A 33 -1.01 -16.13 12.85
CA VAL A 33 0.08 -16.47 11.94
C VAL A 33 0.71 -17.81 12.33
N LYS A 34 -0.13 -18.80 12.62
CA LYS A 34 0.29 -20.18 12.90
C LYS A 34 -0.44 -21.13 11.94
N PRO A 35 0.20 -22.21 11.49
CA PRO A 35 -0.46 -23.22 10.66
C PRO A 35 -1.70 -23.79 11.38
N ASN A 36 -2.76 -24.04 10.61
CA ASN A 36 -4.00 -24.70 11.06
C ASN A 36 -4.84 -23.96 12.12
N GLU A 37 -4.51 -22.71 12.44
CA GLU A 37 -5.36 -21.90 13.32
C GLU A 37 -6.64 -21.44 12.59
N PRO A 38 -7.82 -21.50 13.25
CA PRO A 38 -9.07 -21.08 12.65
C PRO A 38 -9.12 -19.55 12.49
N THR A 39 -9.86 -19.10 11.49
CA THR A 39 -10.19 -17.69 11.32
C THR A 39 -11.32 -17.32 12.30
N SER A 40 -11.14 -16.23 13.05
CA SER A 40 -12.12 -15.71 13.98
C SER A 40 -12.81 -14.46 13.44
N ARG A 41 -14.13 -14.48 13.37
CA ARG A 41 -14.91 -13.31 12.98
C ARG A 41 -14.93 -12.26 14.09
N VAL A 42 -14.66 -11.00 13.76
CA VAL A 42 -14.60 -9.87 14.70
C VAL A 42 -15.89 -9.07 14.71
N THR A 43 -16.52 -8.83 13.55
CA THR A 43 -17.68 -7.93 13.43
C THR A 43 -18.96 -8.63 12.99
N SER A 44 -20.10 -8.08 13.42
CA SER A 44 -21.44 -8.50 12.95
C SER A 44 -21.93 -7.67 11.75
N SER A 45 -21.39 -6.46 11.56
CA SER A 45 -21.81 -5.55 10.49
C SER A 45 -21.32 -6.03 9.13
N GLN A 46 -22.17 -5.98 8.13
CA GLN A 46 -21.89 -6.41 6.77
C GLN A 46 -21.81 -5.21 5.82
N ILE A 47 -20.73 -5.15 5.04
CA ILE A 47 -20.52 -4.14 3.99
C ILE A 47 -20.01 -4.87 2.76
N ALA A 48 -20.95 -5.24 1.87
CA ALA A 48 -20.62 -6.04 0.69
C ALA A 48 -19.77 -5.25 -0.33
N ARG A 49 -19.05 -5.98 -1.19
CA ARG A 49 -18.27 -5.44 -2.31
C ARG A 49 -17.13 -4.49 -1.89
N VAL A 50 -16.49 -4.75 -0.75
CA VAL A 50 -15.27 -4.04 -0.34
C VAL A 50 -14.14 -4.45 -1.26
N TYR A 51 -13.40 -3.50 -1.82
CA TYR A 51 -12.24 -3.76 -2.66
C TYR A 51 -10.93 -3.22 -2.08
N GLU A 52 -11.00 -2.25 -1.15
CA GLU A 52 -9.85 -1.76 -0.39
C GLU A 52 -10.23 -1.56 1.07
N ALA A 53 -9.31 -1.90 1.98
CA ALA A 53 -9.47 -1.67 3.41
C ALA A 53 -8.12 -1.32 4.05
N TYR A 54 -8.11 -0.28 4.90
CA TYR A 54 -6.93 0.23 5.58
C TYR A 54 -7.21 0.36 7.06
N PHE A 55 -6.52 -0.43 7.89
CA PHE A 55 -6.62 -0.34 9.34
C PHE A 55 -5.68 0.73 9.88
N ASP A 56 -6.14 1.49 10.87
CA ASP A 56 -5.27 2.36 11.65
C ASP A 56 -4.25 1.53 12.46
N ASN A 57 -3.26 2.20 13.05
CA ASN A 57 -2.20 1.53 13.83
C ASN A 57 -2.75 0.79 15.06
N THR A 58 -3.90 1.19 15.62
CA THR A 58 -4.53 0.52 16.76
C THR A 58 -5.36 -0.69 16.36
N LYS A 59 -5.61 -0.88 15.06
CA LYS A 59 -6.51 -1.88 14.47
C LYS A 59 -7.97 -1.78 14.97
N ASN A 60 -8.35 -0.66 15.58
CA ASN A 60 -9.71 -0.40 16.04
C ASN A 60 -10.52 0.44 15.06
N THR A 61 -9.89 1.07 14.10
CA THR A 61 -10.54 1.84 13.04
C THR A 61 -10.10 1.31 11.69
N VAL A 62 -11.03 1.22 10.76
CA VAL A 62 -10.78 0.80 9.40
C VAL A 62 -11.44 1.78 8.42
N LEU A 63 -10.70 2.18 7.41
CA LEU A 63 -11.28 2.82 6.24
C LEU A 63 -11.57 1.74 5.22
N MET A 64 -12.77 1.72 4.68
CA MET A 64 -13.18 0.80 3.62
C MET A 64 -13.69 1.56 2.40
N ARG A 65 -13.32 1.05 1.24
CA ARG A 65 -13.84 1.47 -0.05
C ARG A 65 -14.66 0.33 -0.62
N TYR A 66 -15.89 0.59 -0.96
CA TYR A 66 -16.81 -0.43 -1.45
C TYR A 66 -17.68 0.10 -2.58
N LEU A 67 -18.16 -0.81 -3.42
CA LEU A 67 -19.00 -0.46 -4.55
C LEU A 67 -20.47 -0.54 -4.15
N LYS A 68 -21.18 0.59 -4.21
CA LYS A 68 -22.62 0.69 -4.02
C LYS A 68 -23.25 1.36 -5.23
N ASP A 69 -24.21 0.72 -5.84
CA ASP A 69 -24.95 1.24 -7.01
C ASP A 69 -24.02 1.82 -8.10
N SER A 70 -22.95 1.08 -8.40
CA SER A 70 -21.90 1.49 -9.37
C SER A 70 -21.07 2.72 -8.97
N VAL A 71 -21.24 3.23 -7.76
CA VAL A 71 -20.45 4.33 -7.20
C VAL A 71 -19.52 3.80 -6.12
N VAL A 72 -18.29 4.33 -6.10
CA VAL A 72 -17.33 4.05 -5.03
C VAL A 72 -17.68 4.88 -3.81
N GLU A 73 -18.07 4.22 -2.74
CA GLU A 73 -18.29 4.82 -1.44
C GLU A 73 -17.07 4.62 -0.54
N ASN A 74 -16.78 5.61 0.28
CA ASN A 74 -15.66 5.61 1.20
C ASN A 74 -16.18 5.82 2.63
N ILE A 75 -15.89 4.90 3.53
CA ILE A 75 -16.30 5.00 4.93
C ILE A 75 -15.11 4.83 5.88
N VAL A 76 -15.16 5.54 6.97
CA VAL A 76 -14.36 5.26 8.17
C VAL A 76 -15.27 4.55 9.16
N ALA A 77 -14.85 3.39 9.64
CA ALA A 77 -15.60 2.58 10.55
C ALA A 77 -14.81 2.33 11.85
N LEU A 78 -15.37 2.71 12.99
CA LEU A 78 -14.83 2.39 14.30
C LEU A 78 -15.39 1.05 14.77
N ILE A 79 -14.51 0.12 15.15
CA ILE A 79 -14.87 -1.19 15.66
C ILE A 79 -15.22 -1.06 17.14
N LYS A 80 -16.50 -1.11 17.46
CA LYS A 80 -17.03 -1.04 18.83
C LYS A 80 -17.17 -2.42 19.40
N LYS A 81 -16.45 -2.68 20.49
CA LYS A 81 -16.62 -3.93 21.25
C LYS A 81 -18.00 -3.98 21.88
N PRO A 82 -18.61 -5.16 22.02
CA PRO A 82 -19.89 -5.29 22.71
C PRO A 82 -19.77 -4.85 24.17
N ALA A 83 -20.81 -4.18 24.67
CA ALA A 83 -20.83 -3.65 26.04
C ALA A 83 -20.84 -4.75 27.12
N VAL A 84 -21.37 -5.93 26.78
CA VAL A 84 -21.45 -7.11 27.65
C VAL A 84 -20.96 -8.32 26.89
N VAL A 85 -19.96 -9.00 27.43
CA VAL A 85 -19.52 -10.33 26.96
C VAL A 85 -20.17 -11.36 27.86
N SER A 86 -21.23 -12.02 27.41
CA SER A 86 -21.77 -13.19 28.10
C SER A 86 -21.02 -14.44 27.62
N GLU A 87 -20.66 -15.31 28.54
CA GLU A 87 -19.97 -16.58 28.22
C GLU A 87 -20.81 -17.50 27.31
N ALA A 88 -22.12 -17.28 27.24
CA ALA A 88 -23.07 -18.13 26.52
C ALA A 88 -23.29 -17.71 25.04
N SER A 89 -22.85 -16.54 24.59
CA SER A 89 -23.03 -16.10 23.20
C SER A 89 -21.76 -15.44 22.64
N LYS A 90 -21.34 -15.85 21.44
CA LYS A 90 -20.31 -15.11 20.67
C LYS A 90 -20.84 -13.72 20.37
N SER A 91 -20.49 -12.72 21.17
CA SER A 91 -20.84 -11.34 20.87
C SER A 91 -19.79 -10.74 19.93
N TYR A 92 -20.26 -10.30 18.77
CA TYR A 92 -19.42 -9.64 17.77
C TYR A 92 -19.39 -8.13 18.01
N SER A 93 -18.28 -7.50 17.61
CA SER A 93 -18.19 -6.04 17.54
C SER A 93 -19.10 -5.48 16.46
N THR A 94 -19.56 -4.25 16.64
CA THR A 94 -20.30 -3.49 15.63
C THR A 94 -19.43 -2.44 14.97
N LEU A 95 -19.84 -1.94 13.80
CA LEU A 95 -19.18 -0.85 13.12
C LEU A 95 -19.96 0.45 13.28
N GLU A 96 -19.36 1.46 13.88
CA GLU A 96 -19.86 2.83 13.85
C GLU A 96 -19.20 3.53 12.67
N THR A 97 -19.99 3.89 11.64
CA THR A 97 -19.48 4.36 10.36
C THR A 97 -19.68 5.85 10.15
N LYS A 98 -18.70 6.49 9.48
CA LYS A 98 -18.77 7.86 8.97
C LYS A 98 -18.46 7.83 7.48
N LEU A 99 -19.37 8.39 6.67
CA LEU A 99 -19.17 8.53 5.23
C LEU A 99 -18.14 9.63 4.92
N LEU A 100 -17.23 9.36 4.00
CA LEU A 100 -16.35 10.33 3.37
C LEU A 100 -16.84 10.65 1.95
N SER A 101 -16.19 11.62 1.30
CA SER A 101 -16.53 12.01 -0.08
C SER A 101 -16.40 10.83 -1.05
N ASN A 102 -17.35 10.65 -1.94
CA ASN A 102 -17.27 9.69 -3.05
C ASN A 102 -16.35 10.18 -4.20
N LYS A 103 -15.91 11.44 -4.18
CA LYS A 103 -14.91 11.98 -5.13
C LYS A 103 -13.48 11.54 -4.84
N ILE A 104 -13.24 10.75 -3.77
CA ILE A 104 -11.90 10.27 -3.43
C ILE A 104 -11.40 9.33 -4.52
N SER A 105 -10.33 9.74 -5.20
CA SER A 105 -9.65 8.96 -6.24
C SER A 105 -8.52 8.09 -5.70
N PHE A 106 -7.89 8.52 -4.61
CA PHE A 106 -6.81 7.82 -3.92
C PHE A 106 -6.88 8.07 -2.42
N LEU A 107 -6.47 7.08 -1.64
CA LEU A 107 -6.26 7.22 -0.20
C LEU A 107 -5.18 6.26 0.29
N SER A 108 -4.50 6.65 1.37
CA SER A 108 -3.51 5.83 2.05
C SER A 108 -3.35 6.27 3.51
N LEU A 109 -2.97 5.32 4.37
CA LEU A 109 -2.57 5.66 5.74
C LEU A 109 -1.24 6.41 5.73
N LEU A 110 -1.12 7.42 6.60
CA LEU A 110 0.18 8.01 6.89
C LEU A 110 0.95 7.11 7.87
N PRO A 111 2.22 6.80 7.60
CA PRO A 111 3.05 6.01 8.50
C PRO A 111 3.12 6.64 9.90
N ASN A 112 3.11 5.80 10.94
CA ASN A 112 3.25 6.20 12.35
C ASN A 112 2.24 7.23 12.85
N SER A 113 1.11 7.40 12.15
CA SER A 113 0.07 8.35 12.52
C SER A 113 -1.33 7.72 12.49
N GLN A 114 -2.30 8.43 13.05
CA GLN A 114 -3.71 8.07 12.96
C GLN A 114 -4.42 8.93 11.91
N LYS A 115 -3.74 9.18 10.78
CA LYS A 115 -4.27 10.01 9.70
C LYS A 115 -4.26 9.28 8.38
N ILE A 116 -5.20 9.64 7.53
CA ILE A 116 -5.28 9.23 6.13
C ILE A 116 -4.94 10.43 5.27
N PHE A 117 -4.07 10.22 4.30
CA PHE A 117 -3.92 11.09 3.15
C PHE A 117 -4.89 10.64 2.06
N TYR A 118 -5.59 11.56 1.43
CA TYR A 118 -6.44 11.26 0.29
C TYR A 118 -6.48 12.40 -0.72
N ILE A 119 -6.83 12.04 -1.95
CA ILE A 119 -7.00 12.97 -3.07
C ILE A 119 -8.45 12.92 -3.52
N THR A 120 -9.10 14.09 -3.61
CA THR A 120 -10.39 14.24 -4.27
C THR A 120 -10.20 14.85 -5.65
N LYS A 121 -10.87 14.27 -6.65
CA LYS A 121 -10.94 14.88 -7.99
C LYS A 121 -11.98 16.00 -7.98
N GLU A 122 -11.56 17.16 -8.46
CA GLU A 122 -12.40 18.32 -8.67
C GLU A 122 -12.54 18.63 -10.17
N VAL A 123 -13.45 19.50 -10.54
CA VAL A 123 -13.71 19.86 -11.95
C VAL A 123 -12.44 20.44 -12.62
N THR A 124 -11.64 21.19 -11.86
CA THR A 124 -10.45 21.90 -12.35
C THR A 124 -9.15 21.41 -11.71
N GLY A 125 -9.09 20.15 -11.29
CA GLY A 125 -7.87 19.61 -10.68
C GLY A 125 -8.13 18.62 -9.56
N ALA A 126 -7.34 18.71 -8.48
CA ALA A 126 -7.46 17.83 -7.32
C ALA A 126 -7.13 18.56 -6.03
N ASP A 127 -7.86 18.23 -4.97
CA ASP A 127 -7.53 18.62 -3.59
C ASP A 127 -6.90 17.44 -2.85
N LEU A 128 -5.80 17.74 -2.15
CA LEU A 128 -5.05 16.82 -1.32
C LEU A 128 -5.34 17.13 0.14
N SER A 129 -5.82 16.15 0.89
CA SER A 129 -6.32 16.34 2.24
C SER A 129 -5.85 15.26 3.20
N LEU A 130 -5.84 15.60 4.48
CA LEU A 130 -5.65 14.70 5.60
C LEU A 130 -6.98 14.54 6.35
N TYR A 131 -7.31 13.30 6.69
CA TYR A 131 -8.37 12.97 7.65
C TYR A 131 -7.71 12.41 8.92
N ASP A 132 -8.06 12.97 10.07
CA ASP A 132 -7.56 12.51 11.37
C ASP A 132 -8.60 11.59 12.02
N PHE A 133 -8.25 10.33 12.25
CA PHE A 133 -9.15 9.32 12.84
C PHE A 133 -9.56 9.67 14.28
N LYS A 134 -8.65 10.33 15.02
CA LYS A 134 -8.90 10.65 16.43
C LYS A 134 -9.89 11.80 16.59
N THR A 135 -9.77 12.83 15.77
CA THR A 135 -10.59 14.06 15.88
C THR A 135 -11.74 14.09 14.89
N GLY A 136 -11.69 13.29 13.83
CA GLY A 136 -12.63 13.29 12.71
C GLY A 136 -12.52 14.53 11.82
N GLN A 137 -11.45 15.32 11.98
CA GLN A 137 -11.22 16.55 11.22
C GLN A 137 -10.58 16.27 9.87
N ILE A 138 -10.96 17.11 8.90
CA ILE A 138 -10.37 17.13 7.56
C ILE A 138 -9.55 18.41 7.43
N LYS A 139 -8.30 18.29 6.97
CA LYS A 139 -7.42 19.40 6.66
C LYS A 139 -6.96 19.30 5.21
N LYS A 140 -7.34 20.25 4.36
CA LYS A 140 -6.74 20.39 3.03
C LYS A 140 -5.30 20.85 3.18
N VAL A 141 -4.37 20.12 2.55
CA VAL A 141 -2.92 20.37 2.64
C VAL A 141 -2.36 20.94 1.35
N TRP A 142 -2.99 20.68 0.21
CA TRP A 142 -2.59 21.23 -1.08
C TRP A 142 -3.71 21.15 -2.12
N SER A 143 -3.59 21.94 -3.19
CA SER A 143 -4.46 21.89 -4.36
C SER A 143 -3.63 21.88 -5.64
N SER A 144 -4.04 21.06 -6.60
CA SER A 144 -3.40 20.93 -7.89
C SER A 144 -4.37 21.25 -9.02
N LYS A 145 -3.89 21.88 -10.09
CA LYS A 145 -4.65 22.02 -11.34
C LYS A 145 -4.67 20.72 -12.15
N PHE A 146 -3.81 19.78 -11.85
CA PHE A 146 -3.76 18.45 -12.44
C PHE A 146 -4.50 17.45 -11.53
N SER A 147 -5.32 16.58 -12.09
CA SER A 147 -6.21 15.68 -11.35
C SER A 147 -5.81 14.22 -11.33
N ASP A 148 -4.94 13.80 -12.24
CA ASP A 148 -4.68 12.37 -12.47
C ASP A 148 -3.32 11.93 -11.91
N TRP A 149 -3.19 12.05 -10.61
CA TRP A 149 -2.00 11.69 -9.85
C TRP A 149 -1.93 10.21 -9.52
N LEU A 150 -0.71 9.65 -9.55
CA LEU A 150 -0.32 8.40 -8.91
C LEU A 150 0.49 8.77 -7.65
N PRO A 151 -0.15 8.85 -6.51
CA PRO A 151 0.52 9.26 -5.28
C PRO A 151 1.12 8.08 -4.53
N GLN A 152 2.20 8.35 -3.79
CA GLN A 152 2.78 7.46 -2.79
C GLN A 152 3.03 8.23 -1.51
N VAL A 153 2.50 7.73 -0.40
CA VAL A 153 2.83 8.26 0.93
C VAL A 153 4.20 7.70 1.32
N VAL A 154 5.20 8.58 1.43
CA VAL A 154 6.58 8.22 1.78
C VAL A 154 6.78 8.29 3.28
N SER A 155 6.30 9.35 3.90
CA SER A 155 6.36 9.55 5.36
C SER A 155 5.18 10.39 5.84
N GLU A 156 5.12 10.69 7.13
CA GLU A 156 4.05 11.53 7.69
C GLU A 156 3.95 12.91 7.00
N ASN A 157 5.05 13.44 6.47
CA ASN A 157 5.09 14.77 5.85
C ASN A 157 5.43 14.77 4.36
N ILE A 158 5.86 13.65 3.80
CA ILE A 158 6.35 13.55 2.43
C ILE A 158 5.42 12.69 1.59
N ILE A 159 4.90 13.27 0.54
CA ILE A 159 4.08 12.59 -0.46
C ILE A 159 4.78 12.70 -1.82
N SER A 160 4.96 11.58 -2.49
CA SER A 160 5.33 11.57 -3.91
C SER A 160 4.07 11.69 -4.76
N LEU A 161 4.15 12.50 -5.79
CA LEU A 161 3.08 12.71 -6.76
C LEU A 161 3.64 12.49 -8.16
N THR A 162 3.28 11.39 -8.80
CA THR A 162 3.68 11.10 -10.18
C THR A 162 2.48 11.29 -11.10
N THR A 163 2.67 11.98 -12.22
CA THR A 163 1.61 12.09 -13.21
C THR A 163 1.43 10.75 -13.91
N ARG A 164 0.18 10.38 -14.22
CA ARG A 164 -0.06 9.18 -15.01
C ARG A 164 0.56 9.38 -16.39
N SER A 165 1.57 8.58 -16.70
CA SER A 165 2.24 8.56 -18.01
C SER A 165 1.81 7.34 -18.84
N SER A 166 2.22 7.31 -20.08
CA SER A 166 2.10 6.13 -20.93
C SER A 166 3.42 5.90 -21.68
N GLY A 167 3.56 4.78 -22.36
CA GLY A 167 4.71 4.56 -23.24
C GLY A 167 4.79 5.57 -24.40
N LYS A 168 3.70 6.29 -24.68
CA LYS A 168 3.60 7.30 -25.75
C LYS A 168 3.65 8.74 -25.24
N TYR A 169 3.34 8.97 -23.98
CA TYR A 169 3.26 10.31 -23.36
C TYR A 169 4.08 10.36 -22.09
N PRO A 170 4.97 11.35 -21.95
CA PRO A 170 5.85 11.44 -20.80
C PRO A 170 5.12 11.85 -19.54
N GLY A 171 5.65 11.39 -18.42
CA GLY A 171 5.25 11.78 -17.08
C GLY A 171 6.32 12.56 -16.34
N ASN A 172 5.91 13.08 -15.19
CA ASN A 172 6.76 13.80 -14.26
C ASN A 172 6.50 13.31 -12.84
N SER A 173 7.51 13.33 -11.99
CA SER A 173 7.37 13.00 -10.57
C SER A 173 7.84 14.15 -9.70
N TYR A 174 7.09 14.35 -8.59
CA TYR A 174 7.28 15.44 -7.66
C TYR A 174 7.28 14.94 -6.22
N ILE A 175 7.93 15.68 -5.34
CA ILE A 175 7.80 15.53 -3.89
C ILE A 175 7.04 16.73 -3.34
N LEU A 176 5.95 16.47 -2.62
CA LEU A 176 5.23 17.41 -1.80
C LEU A 176 5.64 17.22 -0.34
N ASP A 177 6.26 18.22 0.26
CA ASP A 177 6.48 18.29 1.71
C ASP A 177 5.36 19.13 2.33
N ILE A 178 4.43 18.45 2.98
CA ILE A 178 3.23 19.10 3.56
C ILE A 178 3.53 19.91 4.82
N LYS A 179 4.67 19.64 5.50
CA LYS A 179 5.11 20.40 6.67
C LYS A 179 5.68 21.75 6.26
N ASN A 180 6.52 21.76 5.22
CA ASN A 180 7.21 22.95 4.74
C ASN A 180 6.47 23.64 3.59
N ASN A 181 5.32 23.09 3.15
CA ASN A 181 4.52 23.56 2.02
C ASN A 181 5.38 23.74 0.75
N SER A 182 6.26 22.78 0.48
CA SER A 182 7.13 22.80 -0.69
C SER A 182 6.77 21.72 -1.69
N PHE A 183 6.85 22.05 -2.98
CA PHE A 183 6.55 21.15 -4.10
C PHE A 183 7.70 21.18 -5.08
N ARG A 184 8.41 20.08 -5.21
CA ARG A 184 9.65 19.98 -6.00
C ARG A 184 9.55 18.89 -7.04
N ASN A 185 9.87 19.20 -8.29
CA ASN A 185 10.05 18.21 -9.34
C ASN A 185 11.33 17.40 -9.11
N ILE A 186 11.27 16.08 -9.31
CA ILE A 186 12.41 15.16 -9.17
C ILE A 186 12.70 14.36 -10.44
N ILE A 187 11.69 14.08 -11.27
CA ILE A 187 11.84 13.43 -12.57
C ILE A 187 10.96 14.16 -13.57
N SER A 188 11.49 14.47 -14.76
CA SER A 188 10.77 15.19 -15.80
C SER A 188 10.82 14.47 -17.13
N ASN A 189 9.69 14.49 -17.82
CA ASN A 189 9.59 14.16 -19.24
C ASN A 189 10.05 12.73 -19.58
N VAL A 190 9.59 11.73 -18.80
CA VAL A 190 9.93 10.31 -18.99
C VAL A 190 8.70 9.54 -19.47
N ASN A 191 8.81 8.91 -20.64
CA ASN A 191 7.77 8.02 -21.16
C ASN A 191 7.70 6.75 -20.32
N GLY A 192 6.50 6.25 -20.07
CA GLY A 192 6.28 5.04 -19.28
C GLY A 192 6.69 5.18 -17.81
N LEU A 193 6.70 6.43 -17.28
CA LEU A 193 7.10 6.71 -15.91
C LEU A 193 6.12 6.12 -14.90
N THR A 194 6.58 5.21 -14.08
CA THR A 194 5.98 4.84 -12.80
C THR A 194 7.05 4.88 -11.71
N THR A 195 6.69 5.03 -10.45
CA THR A 195 7.67 5.35 -9.41
C THR A 195 7.38 4.61 -8.11
N ASN A 196 8.46 4.35 -7.35
CA ASN A 196 8.39 3.84 -5.98
C ASN A 196 9.56 4.43 -5.17
N ILE A 197 9.26 5.30 -4.21
CA ILE A 197 10.27 5.99 -3.39
C ILE A 197 10.57 5.19 -2.14
N SER A 198 11.85 5.18 -1.74
CA SER A 198 12.30 4.57 -0.49
C SER A 198 11.66 5.22 0.74
N PRO A 199 11.42 4.48 1.84
CA PRO A 199 10.83 5.03 3.08
C PRO A 199 11.57 6.22 3.67
N ASP A 200 12.89 6.31 3.48
CA ASP A 200 13.71 7.44 3.92
C ASP A 200 13.68 8.66 2.96
N GLY A 201 13.00 8.53 1.81
CA GLY A 201 12.84 9.58 0.81
C GLY A 201 14.09 9.92 0.02
N LYS A 202 15.16 9.10 0.08
CA LYS A 202 16.44 9.40 -0.58
C LYS A 202 16.64 8.77 -1.93
N MET A 203 15.98 7.62 -2.16
CA MET A 203 16.09 6.87 -3.40
C MET A 203 14.73 6.75 -4.07
N ILE A 204 14.70 6.69 -5.38
CA ILE A 204 13.50 6.42 -6.17
C ILE A 204 13.81 5.35 -7.21
N LEU A 205 13.01 4.29 -7.18
CA LEU A 205 12.92 3.32 -8.25
C LEU A 205 11.89 3.82 -9.26
N TYR A 206 12.23 3.86 -10.54
CA TYR A 206 11.31 4.31 -11.56
C TYR A 206 11.46 3.54 -12.87
N SER A 207 10.39 3.50 -13.65
CA SER A 207 10.40 2.92 -15.00
C SER A 207 10.54 4.00 -16.05
N SER A 208 11.13 3.62 -17.19
CA SER A 208 11.05 4.36 -18.44
C SER A 208 10.75 3.40 -19.60
N TYR A 209 10.10 3.92 -20.63
CA TYR A 209 9.81 3.17 -21.85
C TYR A 209 10.37 3.93 -23.07
N GLU A 210 11.44 3.38 -23.63
CA GLU A 210 12.16 4.00 -24.75
C GLU A 210 12.52 2.96 -25.80
N GLY A 211 12.33 3.31 -27.09
CA GLY A 211 12.69 2.42 -28.19
C GLY A 211 11.99 1.06 -28.18
N GLY A 212 10.77 0.98 -27.61
CA GLY A 212 10.03 -0.28 -27.47
C GLY A 212 10.45 -1.14 -26.28
N SER A 213 11.29 -0.63 -25.40
CA SER A 213 11.84 -1.38 -24.27
C SER A 213 11.51 -0.73 -22.93
N LEU A 214 11.06 -1.56 -21.96
CA LEU A 214 10.95 -1.17 -20.57
C LEU A 214 12.35 -1.16 -19.93
N LYS A 215 12.65 -0.13 -19.15
CA LYS A 215 13.81 -0.05 -18.27
C LYS A 215 13.34 0.22 -16.84
N THR A 216 14.06 -0.33 -15.87
CA THR A 216 13.91 -0.01 -14.44
C THR A 216 15.20 0.65 -13.97
N LEU A 217 15.06 1.80 -13.33
CA LEU A 217 16.18 2.68 -12.97
C LEU A 217 16.08 3.03 -11.48
N LEU A 218 17.24 3.12 -10.82
CA LEU A 218 17.37 3.55 -9.45
C LEU A 218 18.10 4.90 -9.41
N MET A 219 17.48 5.91 -8.82
CA MET A 219 18.05 7.26 -8.72
C MET A 219 18.19 7.70 -7.27
N ASN A 220 19.32 8.30 -6.94
CA ASN A 220 19.48 9.05 -5.72
C ASN A 220 18.87 10.44 -5.88
N ILE A 221 17.84 10.76 -5.10
CA ILE A 221 17.07 12.01 -5.23
C ILE A 221 17.89 13.25 -4.85
N GLY A 222 18.86 13.10 -3.95
CA GLY A 222 19.72 14.20 -3.50
C GLY A 222 20.82 14.58 -4.49
N THR A 223 21.45 13.58 -5.12
CA THR A 223 22.57 13.78 -6.05
C THR A 223 22.17 13.76 -7.51
N GLY A 224 21.00 13.19 -7.84
CA GLY A 224 20.55 12.96 -9.21
C GLY A 224 21.27 11.79 -9.92
N GLN A 225 22.13 11.04 -9.21
CA GLN A 225 22.82 9.89 -9.79
C GLN A 225 21.82 8.77 -10.13
N ILE A 226 21.88 8.28 -11.36
CA ILE A 226 21.01 7.24 -11.90
C ILE A 226 21.84 5.99 -12.23
N SER A 227 21.29 4.83 -11.97
CA SER A 227 21.86 3.52 -12.36
C SER A 227 20.74 2.59 -12.87
N ASP A 228 21.13 1.68 -13.75
CA ASP A 228 20.23 0.59 -14.16
C ASP A 228 19.91 -0.29 -12.96
N PHE A 229 18.70 -0.82 -12.91
CA PHE A 229 18.23 -1.68 -11.84
C PHE A 229 17.76 -3.03 -12.41
N ALA A 230 18.08 -4.12 -11.70
CA ALA A 230 17.57 -5.44 -12.00
C ALA A 230 16.69 -5.96 -10.85
N PRO A 231 15.58 -6.65 -11.13
CA PRO A 231 15.08 -7.04 -12.45
C PRO A 231 14.47 -5.87 -13.22
N THR A 232 14.37 -6.00 -14.56
CA THR A 232 13.54 -5.10 -15.37
C THR A 232 12.07 -5.40 -15.08
N THR A 233 11.41 -4.47 -14.39
CA THR A 233 10.02 -4.60 -13.94
C THR A 233 9.40 -3.22 -13.71
N LEU A 234 8.09 -3.20 -13.42
CA LEU A 234 7.44 -1.94 -13.01
C LEU A 234 7.67 -1.69 -11.51
N PRO A 235 7.98 -0.47 -11.07
CA PRO A 235 8.16 -0.11 -9.67
C PRO A 235 7.03 -0.50 -8.72
N GLU A 236 5.78 -0.58 -9.18
CA GLU A 236 4.63 -1.05 -8.40
C GLU A 236 4.72 -2.53 -8.00
N LYS A 237 5.58 -3.29 -8.67
CA LYS A 237 5.85 -4.69 -8.39
C LYS A 237 6.98 -4.88 -7.37
N CYS A 238 7.43 -3.77 -6.76
CA CYS A 238 8.53 -3.72 -5.80
C CYS A 238 8.09 -3.17 -4.45
N VAL A 239 8.75 -3.61 -3.39
CA VAL A 239 8.58 -3.10 -2.04
C VAL A 239 9.94 -2.90 -1.37
N TRP A 240 10.10 -1.76 -0.69
CA TRP A 240 11.28 -1.43 0.09
C TRP A 240 11.20 -1.99 1.50
N THR A 241 12.35 -2.38 2.06
CA THR A 241 12.47 -2.56 3.52
C THR A 241 12.35 -1.21 4.22
N LYS A 242 11.89 -1.20 5.48
CA LYS A 242 11.74 0.03 6.28
C LYS A 242 13.04 0.82 6.43
N ASP A 243 14.17 0.13 6.49
CA ASP A 243 15.50 0.75 6.57
C ASP A 243 16.03 1.26 5.22
N SER A 244 15.24 1.12 4.14
CA SER A 244 15.57 1.57 2.79
C SER A 244 16.80 0.90 2.17
N LYS A 245 17.28 -0.23 2.73
CA LYS A 245 18.51 -0.89 2.26
C LYS A 245 18.25 -2.03 1.27
N THR A 246 17.07 -2.57 1.27
CA THR A 246 16.72 -3.72 0.41
C THR A 246 15.42 -3.45 -0.32
N ILE A 247 15.35 -3.94 -1.56
CA ILE A 247 14.14 -3.93 -2.38
C ILE A 247 13.79 -5.39 -2.72
N TYR A 248 12.53 -5.76 -2.57
CA TYR A 248 12.00 -7.02 -3.08
C TYR A 248 11.07 -6.74 -4.24
N CYS A 249 11.25 -7.44 -5.35
CA CYS A 249 10.49 -7.24 -6.57
C CYS A 249 9.96 -8.55 -7.14
N GLY A 250 8.74 -8.51 -7.69
CA GLY A 250 8.35 -9.41 -8.76
C GLY A 250 8.98 -8.92 -10.06
N GLY A 251 9.65 -9.81 -10.77
CA GLY A 251 10.24 -9.48 -12.05
C GLY A 251 10.43 -10.71 -12.92
N PRO A 252 10.13 -10.61 -14.24
CA PRO A 252 10.26 -11.70 -15.18
C PRO A 252 11.73 -11.95 -15.51
N GLY A 253 12.05 -13.18 -15.96
CA GLY A 253 13.35 -13.46 -16.54
C GLY A 253 13.56 -12.77 -17.89
N SER A 254 12.47 -12.51 -18.62
CA SER A 254 12.43 -11.73 -19.86
C SER A 254 11.16 -10.91 -19.88
N THR A 255 11.28 -9.61 -20.10
CA THR A 255 10.15 -8.69 -20.17
C THR A 255 9.34 -8.94 -21.43
N PRO A 256 8.01 -9.20 -21.34
CA PRO A 256 7.16 -9.33 -22.51
C PRO A 256 7.22 -8.08 -23.44
N VAL A 257 7.03 -8.31 -24.73
CA VAL A 257 6.95 -7.19 -25.70
C VAL A 257 5.57 -6.52 -25.57
N ALA A 258 5.56 -5.29 -25.13
CA ALA A 258 4.33 -4.50 -24.89
C ALA A 258 4.65 -3.01 -24.78
N THR A 259 3.63 -2.17 -24.76
CA THR A 259 3.75 -0.74 -24.44
C THR A 259 3.56 -0.54 -22.94
N TYR A 260 4.61 -0.14 -22.21
CA TYR A 260 4.58 -0.03 -20.75
C TYR A 260 4.39 1.44 -20.30
N PRO A 261 3.61 1.63 -19.20
CA PRO A 261 2.89 0.63 -18.39
C PRO A 261 1.48 0.29 -18.95
N ASP A 262 1.08 0.85 -20.09
CA ASP A 262 -0.28 0.85 -20.63
C ASP A 262 -0.89 -0.55 -20.73
N ASP A 263 -0.20 -1.47 -21.41
CA ASP A 263 -0.74 -2.80 -21.70
C ASP A 263 -0.80 -3.67 -20.44
N TRP A 264 0.11 -3.44 -19.48
CA TRP A 264 0.04 -4.10 -18.18
C TRP A 264 -1.15 -3.60 -17.35
N TYR A 265 -1.40 -2.27 -17.31
CA TYR A 265 -2.57 -1.71 -16.61
C TYR A 265 -3.90 -2.16 -17.18
N LYS A 266 -3.96 -2.44 -18.48
CA LYS A 266 -5.17 -2.98 -19.13
C LYS A 266 -5.32 -4.49 -18.95
N GLY A 267 -4.29 -5.19 -18.44
CA GLY A 267 -4.25 -6.65 -18.36
C GLY A 267 -4.05 -7.33 -19.72
N GLU A 268 -3.59 -6.60 -20.72
CA GLU A 268 -3.25 -7.14 -22.05
C GLU A 268 -1.94 -7.92 -22.04
N VAL A 269 -1.07 -7.63 -21.07
CA VAL A 269 0.16 -8.36 -20.79
C VAL A 269 0.29 -8.67 -19.31
N LEU A 270 0.77 -9.87 -18.99
CA LEU A 270 1.11 -10.30 -17.65
C LEU A 270 2.59 -10.63 -17.59
N PHE A 271 3.23 -10.35 -16.46
CA PHE A 271 4.57 -10.83 -16.20
C PHE A 271 4.52 -12.24 -15.61
N THR A 272 5.54 -13.01 -15.92
CA THR A 272 5.77 -14.29 -15.25
C THR A 272 6.96 -14.12 -14.33
N ASP A 273 6.66 -13.82 -13.08
CA ASP A 273 7.64 -13.33 -12.13
C ASP A 273 8.43 -14.42 -11.41
N ALA A 274 9.71 -14.14 -11.19
CA ALA A 274 10.48 -14.64 -10.06
C ALA A 274 10.45 -13.61 -8.93
N LEU A 275 10.72 -14.04 -7.70
CA LEU A 275 10.92 -13.13 -6.58
C LEU A 275 12.40 -12.75 -6.49
N TRP A 276 12.68 -11.45 -6.57
CA TRP A 276 14.03 -10.89 -6.51
C TRP A 276 14.26 -10.14 -5.20
N ARG A 277 15.52 -10.11 -4.79
CA ARG A 277 16.03 -9.26 -3.72
C ARG A 277 17.17 -8.43 -4.25
N ALA A 278 17.11 -7.12 -4.08
CA ALA A 278 18.17 -6.18 -4.45
C ALA A 278 18.73 -5.50 -3.21
N ASP A 279 20.05 -5.36 -3.16
CA ASP A 279 20.77 -4.52 -2.19
C ASP A 279 20.97 -3.13 -2.78
N VAL A 280 20.50 -2.11 -2.06
CA VAL A 280 20.49 -0.71 -2.56
C VAL A 280 21.88 -0.10 -2.61
N ALA A 281 22.74 -0.41 -1.63
CA ALA A 281 24.07 0.18 -1.54
C ALA A 281 25.01 -0.29 -2.64
N THR A 282 24.90 -1.58 -2.99
CA THR A 282 25.74 -2.20 -4.04
C THR A 282 25.06 -2.24 -5.40
N ASN A 283 23.76 -1.95 -5.45
CA ASN A 283 22.89 -2.12 -6.62
C ASN A 283 23.02 -3.51 -7.26
N THR A 284 23.09 -4.55 -6.41
CA THR A 284 23.17 -5.94 -6.85
C THR A 284 21.88 -6.68 -6.54
N SER A 285 21.43 -7.51 -7.46
CA SER A 285 20.17 -8.25 -7.34
C SER A 285 20.39 -9.75 -7.47
N LYS A 286 19.58 -10.53 -6.74
CA LYS A 286 19.56 -11.99 -6.84
C LYS A 286 18.13 -12.53 -6.78
N ILE A 287 17.92 -13.65 -7.45
CA ILE A 287 16.66 -14.39 -7.38
C ILE A 287 16.59 -15.10 -6.02
N LEU A 288 15.52 -14.86 -5.27
CA LEU A 288 15.21 -15.59 -4.04
C LEU A 288 14.36 -16.82 -4.31
N MET A 289 13.39 -16.69 -5.20
CA MET A 289 12.51 -17.77 -5.61
C MET A 289 12.41 -17.77 -7.13
N ASP A 290 12.97 -18.81 -7.72
CA ASP A 290 12.93 -19.02 -9.16
C ASP A 290 11.51 -19.42 -9.59
N ARG A 291 11.06 -18.88 -10.71
CA ARG A 291 9.83 -19.24 -11.40
C ARG A 291 9.65 -20.77 -11.53
N ASN A 292 10.69 -21.47 -11.90
CA ASN A 292 10.66 -22.92 -12.12
C ASN A 292 10.33 -23.75 -10.85
N LYS A 293 10.37 -23.10 -9.67
CA LYS A 293 9.98 -23.71 -8.39
C LYS A 293 8.53 -23.43 -8.00
N LEU A 294 7.83 -22.62 -8.80
CA LEU A 294 6.43 -22.26 -8.57
C LEU A 294 5.51 -23.21 -9.36
N THR A 295 4.37 -23.55 -8.78
CA THR A 295 3.38 -24.46 -9.38
C THR A 295 2.50 -23.79 -10.41
N ALA A 296 2.56 -22.46 -10.52
CA ALA A 296 1.78 -21.63 -11.45
C ALA A 296 2.57 -20.36 -11.83
N ASP A 297 2.18 -19.75 -12.93
CA ASP A 297 2.67 -18.43 -13.31
C ASP A 297 2.01 -17.36 -12.43
N PHE A 298 2.81 -16.44 -11.88
CA PHE A 298 2.34 -15.33 -11.05
C PHE A 298 2.80 -14.01 -11.62
N ASP A 299 1.91 -13.04 -11.64
CA ASP A 299 2.21 -11.63 -11.79
C ASP A 299 2.10 -10.99 -10.41
N ILE A 300 3.24 -10.72 -9.76
CA ILE A 300 3.30 -10.17 -8.41
C ILE A 300 2.93 -8.70 -8.47
N THR A 301 1.83 -8.33 -7.81
CA THR A 301 1.35 -6.95 -7.72
C THR A 301 1.27 -6.51 -6.26
N SER A 302 1.64 -5.25 -6.00
CA SER A 302 1.54 -4.63 -4.66
C SER A 302 2.14 -5.50 -3.53
N PRO A 303 3.41 -5.93 -3.65
CA PRO A 303 4.04 -6.74 -2.60
C PRO A 303 4.12 -5.97 -1.29
N MET A 304 4.04 -6.69 -0.16
CA MET A 304 4.15 -6.12 1.18
C MET A 304 5.19 -6.89 1.99
N ILE A 305 5.87 -6.19 2.88
CA ILE A 305 6.83 -6.77 3.83
C ILE A 305 6.24 -6.69 5.24
N ASN A 306 6.40 -7.78 6.01
CA ASN A 306 6.08 -7.79 7.43
C ASN A 306 7.10 -6.92 8.21
N ASP A 307 6.61 -6.20 9.23
CA ASP A 307 7.39 -5.31 10.09
C ASP A 307 8.52 -5.99 10.87
N THR A 308 8.50 -7.31 10.98
CA THR A 308 9.50 -8.12 11.71
C THR A 308 10.72 -8.50 10.86
N GLN A 309 10.70 -8.22 9.55
CA GLN A 309 11.85 -8.43 8.66
C GLN A 309 12.54 -7.10 8.36
N SER A 310 13.25 -6.58 9.34
CA SER A 310 14.24 -5.53 9.19
C SER A 310 15.64 -6.12 9.04
#